data_cc3b1f8c304bb71d5d52bd29091c3ab8
#
_entry.id   cc3b1f8c304bb71d5d52bd29091c3ab8
#
_cell.length_a   1.000
_cell.length_b   1.000
_cell.length_c   1.000
_cell.angle_alpha   90.00
_cell.angle_beta   90.00
_cell.angle_gamma   90.00
#
_symmetry.space_group_name_H-M   'P 1'
#
loop_
_entity.id
_entity.type
_entity.pdbx_description
1 polymer ?
#
loop_
_entity_poly.entity_id
_entity_poly.type
_entity_poly.pdbx_seq_one_letter_code
_entity_poly.pdbx_strand_id
1 'polypeptide(L)'
;MNKSLQNITRADLANAGKKETNAFSICPAGTHVAKVIGFTEEEHYNYVSLEINKVKYNFFYNYYLRDGITFDEDVLNWIISLSTVPVKDDTSLLEITNSAIGSSYKIEIYNYTPKTGKNAGKPQHGIQFSKAPELVVVDVITEEYELPY
;
A
#
# COMPACT_ATOMS: atom_id res chain seq x y z
N MET A 1 -25.87 -1.11 20.94
CA MET A 1 -25.90 -0.95 20.84
C MET A 1 -25.57 -0.46 20.99
N ASN A 2 -25.54 -0.47 20.74
CA ASN A 2 -25.39 -0.18 20.72
C ASN A 2 -25.24 0.26 20.82
N LYS A 3 -25.46 0.79 20.85
CA LYS A 3 -25.75 1.07 20.62
C LYS A 3 -26.05 0.81 20.76
N SER A 4 -26.65 0.97 20.93
CA SER A 4 -27.19 0.66 20.67
C SER A 4 -27.53 0.39 20.14
N LEU A 5 -27.94 -0.11 20.18
CA LEU A 5 -28.33 -0.39 19.26
C LEU A 5 -29.02 0.03 18.96
N GLN A 6 -29.43 0.57 19.35
CA GLN A 6 -29.97 1.21 18.77
C GLN A 6 -29.64 2.17 18.27
N ASN A 7 -29.05 2.66 18.69
CA ASN A 7 -28.54 3.37 17.94
C ASN A 7 -27.66 3.27 17.19
N ILE A 8 -27.50 2.67 17.27
CA ILE A 8 -26.83 2.23 16.33
C ILE A 8 -27.47 1.93 15.36
N THR A 9 -27.94 2.24 15.08
CA THR A 9 -28.54 2.00 14.19
C THR A 9 -28.45 1.66 13.09
N ARG A 10 -29.24 1.92 12.47
CA ARG A 10 -29.39 1.55 11.31
C ARG A 10 -28.63 2.26 10.37
N ALA A 11 -28.63 3.56 10.24
CA ALA A 11 -27.69 4.25 9.41
C ALA A 11 -26.30 3.83 9.79
N ASP A 12 -26.08 3.70 11.07
CA ASP A 12 -24.81 3.23 11.51
C ASP A 12 -24.53 1.85 11.01
N LEU A 13 -25.53 1.02 10.98
CA LEU A 13 -25.32 -0.32 10.46
C LEU A 13 -25.06 -0.32 8.99
N ALA A 14 -25.72 0.54 8.28
CA ALA A 14 -25.48 0.64 6.86
C ALA A 14 -24.06 1.15 6.61
N ASN A 15 -23.64 2.12 7.39
CA ASN A 15 -22.28 2.62 7.27
C ASN A 15 -21.27 1.58 7.67
N ALA A 16 -21.58 0.83 8.71
CA ALA A 16 -20.68 -0.23 9.12
C ALA A 16 -20.56 -1.27 8.02
N GLY A 17 -21.67 -1.60 7.38
CA GLY A 17 -21.62 -2.52 6.26
C GLY A 17 -20.77 -2.00 5.13
N LYS A 18 -20.90 -0.72 4.83
CA LYS A 18 -20.08 -0.14 3.79
C LYS A 18 -18.62 -0.16 4.16
N LYS A 19 -18.30 0.12 5.40
CA LYS A 19 -16.92 0.06 5.81
C LYS A 19 -16.39 -1.34 5.70
N GLU A 20 -17.17 -2.31 6.09
CA GLU A 20 -16.73 -3.67 5.99
C GLU A 20 -16.46 -4.05 4.55
N THR A 21 -17.33 -3.62 3.66
CA THR A 21 -17.13 -3.89 2.25
C THR A 21 -15.83 -3.27 1.77
N ASN A 22 -15.57 -2.04 2.16
CA ASN A 22 -14.34 -1.39 1.74
C ASN A 22 -13.12 -2.07 2.34
N ALA A 23 -13.23 -2.57 3.55
CA ALA A 23 -12.10 -3.23 4.19
C ALA A 23 -11.69 -4.49 3.44
N PHE A 24 -12.63 -5.10 2.72
CA PHE A 24 -12.33 -6.30 1.96
C PHE A 24 -12.18 -6.01 0.48
N SER A 25 -12.13 -4.74 0.10
CA SER A 25 -11.94 -4.40 -1.31
C SER A 25 -10.56 -4.83 -1.77
N ILE A 26 -10.52 -5.35 -2.97
CA ILE A 26 -9.28 -5.81 -3.58
C ILE A 26 -8.90 -4.81 -4.65
N CYS A 27 -7.66 -4.37 -4.64
CA CYS A 27 -7.17 -3.47 -5.66
C CYS A 27 -7.10 -4.22 -6.99
N PRO A 28 -7.68 -3.68 -8.06
CA PRO A 28 -7.61 -4.36 -9.35
C PRO A 28 -6.17 -4.53 -9.81
N ALA A 29 -5.90 -5.62 -10.52
CA ALA A 29 -4.58 -5.87 -11.06
C ALA A 29 -4.26 -4.84 -12.15
N GLY A 30 -2.97 -4.57 -12.34
CA GLY A 30 -2.50 -3.66 -13.36
C GLY A 30 -1.59 -2.59 -12.76
N THR A 31 -1.21 -1.65 -13.61
CA THR A 31 -0.36 -0.54 -13.18
C THR A 31 -1.24 0.58 -12.67
N HIS A 32 -0.94 1.06 -11.47
CA HIS A 32 -1.71 2.12 -10.85
C HIS A 32 -0.80 3.22 -10.35
N VAL A 33 -1.32 4.43 -10.29
CA VAL A 33 -0.64 5.53 -9.60
C VAL A 33 -1.10 5.45 -8.15
N ALA A 34 -0.15 5.22 -7.27
CA ALA A 34 -0.42 5.00 -5.86
C ALA A 34 0.33 6.00 -5.00
N LYS A 35 -0.37 6.63 -4.08
CA LYS A 35 0.26 7.55 -3.14
C LYS A 35 0.61 6.77 -1.88
N VAL A 36 1.84 6.89 -1.41
CA VAL A 36 2.27 6.20 -0.20
C VAL A 36 1.72 6.93 1.01
N ILE A 37 0.92 6.22 1.79
CA ILE A 37 0.32 6.78 3.01
C ILE A 37 1.20 6.47 4.21
N GLY A 38 1.74 5.27 4.29
CA GLY A 38 2.59 4.91 5.41
C GLY A 38 3.01 3.45 5.36
N PHE A 39 3.92 3.10 6.26
CA PHE A 39 4.41 1.75 6.42
C PHE A 39 4.14 1.33 7.86
N THR A 40 3.64 0.13 8.05
CA THR A 40 3.32 -0.38 9.37
C THR A 40 4.04 -1.70 9.60
N GLU A 41 4.68 -1.82 10.76
CA GLU A 41 5.34 -3.06 11.13
C GLU A 41 4.66 -3.60 12.38
N GLU A 42 4.15 -4.81 12.27
CA GLU A 42 3.50 -5.50 13.37
C GLU A 42 4.35 -6.71 13.75
N GLU A 43 3.96 -7.39 14.79
CA GLU A 43 4.75 -8.50 15.30
C GLU A 43 4.93 -9.60 14.26
N HIS A 44 3.90 -9.90 13.50
CA HIS A 44 3.92 -11.03 12.58
C HIS A 44 3.84 -10.65 11.11
N TYR A 45 3.70 -9.38 10.81
CA TYR A 45 3.56 -8.96 9.41
C TYR A 45 3.85 -7.47 9.27
N ASN A 46 4.17 -7.08 8.04
CA ASN A 46 4.37 -5.69 7.69
C ASN A 46 3.44 -5.36 6.55
N TYR A 47 3.04 -4.12 6.45
CA TYR A 47 2.28 -3.70 5.27
C TYR A 47 2.54 -2.24 4.93
N VAL A 48 2.35 -1.93 3.65
CA VAL A 48 2.41 -0.56 3.17
C VAL A 48 0.99 -0.17 2.80
N SER A 49 0.59 1.03 3.19
CA SER A 49 -0.73 1.56 2.85
C SER A 49 -0.58 2.50 1.68
N LEU A 50 -1.34 2.25 0.63
CA LEU A 50 -1.32 3.02 -0.59
C LEU A 50 -2.72 3.53 -0.89
N GLU A 51 -2.80 4.76 -1.39
CA GLU A 51 -4.05 5.33 -1.85
C GLU A 51 -4.07 5.26 -3.37
N ILE A 52 -5.05 4.56 -3.92
CA ILE A 52 -5.21 4.39 -5.36
C ILE A 52 -6.66 4.76 -5.68
N ASN A 53 -6.84 5.75 -6.55
CA ASN A 53 -8.18 6.23 -6.91
C ASN A 53 -9.01 6.59 -5.67
N LYS A 54 -8.36 7.25 -4.71
CA LYS A 54 -9.00 7.73 -3.48
C LYS A 54 -9.42 6.61 -2.53
N VAL A 55 -8.97 5.38 -2.76
CA VAL A 55 -9.24 4.25 -1.89
C VAL A 55 -7.93 3.79 -1.27
N LYS A 56 -7.94 3.57 0.03
CA LYS A 56 -6.75 3.11 0.73
C LYS A 56 -6.73 1.59 0.75
N TYR A 57 -5.60 1.02 0.34
CA TYR A 57 -5.39 -0.42 0.37
C TYR A 57 -4.13 -0.73 1.17
N ASN A 58 -4.12 -1.86 1.84
CA ASN A 58 -2.93 -2.34 2.55
C ASN A 58 -2.36 -3.51 1.79
N PHE A 59 -1.05 -3.50 1.61
CA PHE A 59 -0.35 -4.56 0.89
C PHE A 59 0.70 -5.13 1.82
N PHE A 60 0.61 -6.44 2.08
CA PHE A 60 1.50 -7.11 3.02
C PHE A 60 2.81 -7.51 2.37
N TYR A 61 3.87 -7.50 3.14
CA TYR A 61 5.19 -7.89 2.65
C TYR A 61 6.05 -8.39 3.81
N ASN A 62 7.14 -9.05 3.47
CA ASN A 62 8.12 -9.50 4.45
C ASN A 62 9.51 -9.15 3.95
N TYR A 63 10.40 -8.84 4.87
CA TYR A 63 11.79 -8.57 4.52
C TYR A 63 12.57 -9.85 4.22
N TYR A 64 12.04 -10.98 4.66
CA TYR A 64 12.77 -12.26 4.56
C TYR A 64 12.00 -13.25 3.71
N LEU A 65 12.75 -14.16 3.09
CA LEU A 65 12.14 -15.29 2.42
C LEU A 65 11.57 -16.24 3.46
N ARG A 66 11.00 -17.36 3.01
CA ARG A 66 10.33 -18.29 3.91
C ARG A 66 11.24 -18.88 4.97
N ASP A 67 12.55 -18.93 4.71
CA ASP A 67 13.49 -19.46 5.69
C ASP A 67 13.62 -18.54 6.92
N GLY A 68 13.12 -17.32 6.83
CA GLY A 68 13.21 -16.37 7.93
C GLY A 68 14.61 -15.81 8.16
N ILE A 69 15.54 -16.08 7.27
CA ILE A 69 16.94 -15.71 7.41
C ILE A 69 17.43 -14.90 6.23
N THR A 70 17.10 -15.33 5.02
CA THR A 70 17.59 -14.70 3.80
C THR A 70 16.68 -13.53 3.44
N PHE A 71 17.26 -12.37 3.16
CA PHE A 71 16.47 -11.22 2.75
C PHE A 71 15.81 -11.47 1.40
N ASP A 72 14.60 -10.99 1.27
CA ASP A 72 13.89 -10.98 0.00
C ASP A 72 14.39 -9.76 -0.77
N GLU A 73 15.27 -9.97 -1.72
CA GLU A 73 15.91 -8.89 -2.43
C GLU A 73 14.93 -8.08 -3.25
N ASP A 74 13.91 -8.71 -3.80
CA ASP A 74 12.91 -7.98 -4.58
C ASP A 74 12.19 -6.97 -3.70
N VAL A 75 11.78 -7.38 -2.51
CA VAL A 75 11.09 -6.50 -1.58
C VAL A 75 12.00 -5.36 -1.16
N LEU A 76 13.25 -5.67 -0.81
CA LEU A 76 14.18 -4.63 -0.36
C LEU A 76 14.49 -3.65 -1.48
N ASN A 77 14.74 -4.13 -2.68
CA ASN A 77 15.02 -3.25 -3.80
C ASN A 77 13.82 -2.39 -4.16
N TRP A 78 12.62 -2.95 -4.04
CA TRP A 78 11.41 -2.19 -4.29
C TRP A 78 11.29 -1.03 -3.29
N ILE A 79 11.52 -1.30 -2.02
CA ILE A 79 11.44 -0.27 -0.99
C ILE A 79 12.52 0.80 -1.21
N ILE A 80 13.73 0.38 -1.51
CA ILE A 80 14.81 1.32 -1.76
C ILE A 80 14.48 2.22 -2.94
N SER A 81 13.82 1.67 -3.95
CA SER A 81 13.44 2.44 -5.14
C SER A 81 12.40 3.52 -4.83
N LEU A 82 11.75 3.46 -3.68
CA LEU A 82 10.80 4.49 -3.29
C LEU A 82 11.48 5.75 -2.76
N SER A 83 12.76 5.68 -2.46
CA SER A 83 13.44 6.80 -1.78
C SER A 83 13.38 8.07 -2.60
N THR A 84 13.00 9.17 -1.96
CA THR A 84 13.06 10.49 -2.57
C THR A 84 14.28 11.26 -2.07
N VAL A 85 15.17 10.58 -1.35
CA VAL A 85 16.44 11.15 -0.89
C VAL A 85 17.57 10.27 -1.41
N PRO A 86 18.79 10.80 -1.49
CA PRO A 86 19.92 9.97 -1.94
C PRO A 86 20.12 8.79 -1.00
N VAL A 87 20.36 7.60 -1.56
CA VAL A 87 20.59 6.39 -0.80
C VAL A 87 22.09 6.13 -0.75
N LYS A 88 22.62 6.08 0.46
CA LYS A 88 24.03 5.82 0.70
C LYS A 88 24.16 4.55 1.52
N ASP A 89 25.38 4.09 1.75
CA ASP A 89 25.59 2.85 2.48
C ASP A 89 24.99 2.85 3.87
N ASP A 90 24.92 4.03 4.50
CA ASP A 90 24.39 4.11 5.87
C ASP A 90 22.94 4.63 5.90
N THR A 91 22.28 4.77 4.78
CA THR A 91 20.89 5.21 4.75
C THR A 91 20.01 4.06 5.25
N SER A 92 19.21 4.31 6.27
CA SER A 92 18.36 3.27 6.84
C SER A 92 17.08 3.13 6.04
N LEU A 93 16.43 1.97 6.17
CA LEU A 93 15.12 1.77 5.55
C LEU A 93 14.10 2.75 6.13
N LEU A 94 14.25 3.12 7.39
CA LEU A 94 13.35 4.08 8.01
C LEU A 94 13.43 5.43 7.30
N GLU A 95 14.63 5.88 7.00
CA GLU A 95 14.80 7.13 6.26
C GLU A 95 14.18 7.04 4.88
N ILE A 96 14.36 5.92 4.22
CA ILE A 96 13.83 5.70 2.88
C ILE A 96 12.31 5.72 2.90
N THR A 97 11.70 4.95 3.80
CA THR A 97 10.25 4.88 3.86
C THR A 97 9.64 6.21 4.27
N ASN A 98 10.28 6.91 5.21
CA ASN A 98 9.79 8.23 5.59
C ASN A 98 9.85 9.20 4.43
N SER A 99 10.88 9.11 3.59
CA SER A 99 11.00 10.00 2.45
C SER A 99 9.92 9.74 1.41
N ALA A 100 9.38 8.54 1.38
CA ALA A 100 8.39 8.14 0.37
C ALA A 100 6.97 8.56 0.73
N ILE A 101 6.69 8.78 2.00
CA ILE A 101 5.35 9.09 2.45
C ILE A 101 4.88 10.40 1.80
N GLY A 102 3.70 10.36 1.21
CA GLY A 102 3.12 11.50 0.51
C GLY A 102 3.44 11.57 -0.97
N SER A 103 4.39 10.76 -1.44
CA SER A 103 4.75 10.74 -2.86
C SER A 103 3.93 9.69 -3.59
N SER A 104 3.79 9.88 -4.89
CA SER A 104 3.02 8.97 -5.74
C SER A 104 3.94 8.25 -6.69
N TYR A 105 3.62 6.99 -6.97
CA TYR A 105 4.44 6.12 -7.80
C TYR A 105 3.55 5.29 -8.70
N LYS A 106 4.07 4.90 -9.87
CA LYS A 106 3.41 3.88 -10.66
C LYS A 106 3.84 2.55 -10.10
N ILE A 107 2.88 1.74 -9.71
CA ILE A 107 3.13 0.48 -9.04
C ILE A 107 2.32 -0.60 -9.73
N GLU A 108 2.89 -1.77 -9.88
CA GLU A 108 2.23 -2.90 -10.51
C GLU A 108 1.57 -3.77 -9.45
N ILE A 109 0.28 -4.01 -9.60
CA ILE A 109 -0.51 -4.80 -8.65
C ILE A 109 -0.97 -6.08 -9.34
N TYR A 110 -0.97 -7.19 -8.61
CA TYR A 110 -1.50 -8.44 -9.12
C TYR A 110 -2.54 -8.99 -8.16
N ASN A 111 -3.37 -9.87 -8.66
CA ASN A 111 -4.40 -10.51 -7.84
C ASN A 111 -4.16 -12.02 -7.83
N TYR A 112 -4.53 -12.65 -6.74
CA TYR A 112 -4.40 -14.09 -6.62
C TYR A 112 -5.46 -14.60 -5.65
N THR A 113 -5.74 -15.90 -5.70
CA THR A 113 -6.68 -16.54 -4.81
C THR A 113 -5.96 -17.70 -4.14
N PRO A 114 -5.68 -17.62 -2.82
CA PRO A 114 -5.00 -18.69 -2.14
C PRO A 114 -5.83 -19.97 -2.16
N LYS A 115 -5.17 -21.11 -2.21
CA LYS A 115 -5.84 -22.39 -2.17
C LYS A 115 -5.92 -22.96 -0.77
N THR A 116 -5.08 -22.47 0.12
CA THR A 116 -5.03 -22.97 1.50
C THR A 116 -4.95 -21.79 2.44
N GLY A 117 -5.13 -22.05 3.72
CA GLY A 117 -5.01 -21.04 4.76
C GLY A 117 -6.30 -20.30 5.00
N LYS A 118 -6.17 -19.27 5.83
CA LYS A 118 -7.29 -18.50 6.30
C LYS A 118 -8.06 -17.80 5.19
N ASN A 119 -7.37 -17.40 4.13
CA ASN A 119 -8.00 -16.69 3.03
C ASN A 119 -8.25 -17.59 1.82
N ALA A 120 -8.26 -18.90 2.00
CA ALA A 120 -8.48 -19.83 0.89
C ALA A 120 -9.79 -19.51 0.17
N GLY A 121 -9.73 -19.44 -1.14
CA GLY A 121 -10.91 -19.14 -1.97
C GLY A 121 -11.27 -17.66 -2.02
N LYS A 122 -10.56 -16.79 -1.32
CA LYS A 122 -10.87 -15.37 -1.32
C LYS A 122 -9.84 -14.62 -2.14
N PRO A 123 -10.27 -13.77 -3.08
CA PRO A 123 -9.30 -12.98 -3.86
C PRO A 123 -8.46 -12.08 -2.96
N GLN A 124 -7.20 -11.97 -3.30
CA GLN A 124 -6.25 -11.12 -2.58
C GLN A 124 -5.48 -10.29 -3.59
N HIS A 125 -4.85 -9.23 -3.12
CA HIS A 125 -4.00 -8.40 -3.97
C HIS A 125 -2.59 -8.39 -3.42
N GLY A 126 -1.63 -8.10 -4.28
CA GLY A 126 -0.24 -7.98 -3.89
C GLY A 126 0.48 -7.03 -4.81
N ILE A 127 1.63 -6.56 -4.36
CA ILE A 127 2.51 -5.73 -5.15
C ILE A 127 3.49 -6.63 -5.88
N GLN A 128 3.71 -6.34 -7.17
CA GLN A 128 4.70 -7.06 -7.96
C GLN A 128 6.07 -6.48 -7.61
N PHE A 129 6.68 -6.99 -6.56
CA PHE A 129 7.94 -6.42 -6.05
C PHE A 129 9.11 -6.56 -7.01
N SER A 130 9.02 -7.45 -7.99
CA SER A 130 10.08 -7.58 -8.98
C SER A 130 10.09 -6.42 -9.97
N LYS A 131 9.06 -5.59 -9.97
CA LYS A 131 9.01 -4.40 -10.82
C LYS A 131 9.20 -3.17 -9.95
N ALA A 132 10.23 -2.38 -10.25
CA ALA A 132 10.52 -1.18 -9.46
C ALA A 132 9.40 -0.15 -9.62
N PRO A 133 9.04 0.53 -8.53
CA PRO A 133 8.08 1.62 -8.62
C PRO A 133 8.69 2.80 -9.34
N GLU A 134 7.86 3.59 -10.03
CA GLU A 134 8.34 4.78 -10.74
C GLU A 134 7.73 6.01 -10.10
N LEU A 135 8.57 6.92 -9.65
CA LEU A 135 8.11 8.15 -9.04
C LEU A 135 7.32 8.98 -10.06
N VAL A 136 6.15 9.42 -9.68
CA VAL A 136 5.32 10.25 -10.54
C VAL A 136 5.53 11.71 -10.14
N VAL A 137 6.07 12.46 -11.07
CA VAL A 137 6.34 13.86 -10.80
C VAL A 137 5.21 14.68 -11.38
N VAL A 138 4.12 14.73 -10.65
CA VAL A 138 3.00 15.31 -11.18
C VAL A 138 2.99 16.70 -11.06
N ASP A 139 3.57 17.20 -10.19
CA ASP A 139 3.45 18.51 -9.98
C ASP A 139 4.08 19.34 -10.80
N VAL A 140 4.59 18.87 -11.52
CA VAL A 140 5.02 19.57 -12.44
C VAL A 140 4.11 20.46 -12.79
N ILE A 141 3.29 20.38 -12.41
CA ILE A 141 2.32 21.09 -12.70
C ILE A 141 2.36 22.31 -12.60
N THR A 142 2.72 22.25 -12.72
CA THR A 142 2.62 22.94 -12.90
C THR A 142 2.50 23.89 -12.74
N GLU A 143 2.71 24.19 -12.25
CA GLU A 143 2.57 24.86 -12.02
C GLU A 143 2.61 25.78 -12.50
N GLU A 144 2.58 25.68 -12.67
CA GLU A 144 2.51 26.18 -12.91
C GLU A 144 2.33 26.92 -13.49
N TYR A 145 2.30 26.97 -13.66
CA TYR A 145 2.06 27.31 -14.14
C TYR A 145 1.61 28.03 -14.35
N GLU A 146 1.32 28.01 -14.12
CA GLU A 146 0.87 28.33 -14.13
C GLU A 146 0.69 29.23 -14.28
N LEU A 147 0.87 29.51 -14.42
CA LEU A 147 0.72 30.14 -14.44
C LEU A 147 0.60 31.10 -14.77
N PRO A 148 0.39 31.38 -15.01
CA PRO A 148 0.26 32.10 -15.30
C PRO A 148 -0.02 32.99 -15.55
N TYR A 149 -0.07 33.06 -15.52
CA TYR A 149 -0.34 33.47 -15.73
C TYR A 149 -0.44 34.15 -15.89
#